data_e125fb422a2eea506d5adc192eec52da
#
_entry.id   e125fb422a2eea506d5adc192eec52da
#
_cell.length_a   1.000
_cell.length_b   1.000
_cell.length_c   1.000
_cell.angle_alpha   90.00
_cell.angle_beta   90.00
_cell.angle_gamma   90.00
#
_symmetry.space_group_name_H-M   'P 1'
#
loop_
_entity.id
_entity.type
_entity.pdbx_description
1 polymer ?
#
loop_
_entity_poly.entity_id
_entity_poly.type
_entity_poly.pdbx_seq_one_letter_code
_entity_poly.pdbx_strand_id
1 'polypeptide(L)'
;MDEKAFLNALFQAFKHTPTPSQEVALQMLTSYLFDINAAEKLFLLKGFAGTGKTSITRCLIAALPLIHHQAVLLAPTGRAAKVMSHFAKKQAFTIHKYLYYTTTMGTEISFKLRANKHYNTLFIVDEASMLADIDDLMRFVYSGKNCKLLLIGDTAQLPPVGTEVSPALIVSHLEYQYNKEVLSTTLTEVLRQKNKSGILRNATRLRKTLFGQAKSPDFLFNLKNPDVTRLTGSEEIADAINESYELYGSEETAIIVRSNKRAVGWNAYIRRTILDIEDEIAAGDLLMVVKNNYFWCKNNPEVSFIANGDIIEVLHIYSFYEEYGFRFAEVSAQLIDYPNQPPFDTVILLNTLYSESPALTPAENQRLYEEVLADYYDEPSSYKKHQQLKENPYFNALQVKFSYAITCHKSQGGQWDVIFIEKPYLPEDYVIDESYYRWLYTALTRAKQQVYLIGFPDTDFN
;
A
#
# COMPACT_ATOMS: atom_id res chain seq x y z
N MET A 1 33.68 9.03 10.86
CA MET A 1 33.63 9.65 9.50
C MET A 1 33.06 11.06 9.68
N ASP A 2 33.60 12.05 9.02
CA ASP A 2 33.07 13.43 9.06
C ASP A 2 31.92 13.57 7.99
N GLU A 3 31.23 14.71 8.08
CA GLU A 3 30.06 15.02 7.23
C GLU A 3 30.42 15.03 5.74
N LYS A 4 31.58 15.62 5.37
CA LYS A 4 32.01 15.69 3.96
C LYS A 4 32.37 14.33 3.39
N ALA A 5 33.04 13.48 4.17
CA ALA A 5 33.38 12.12 3.75
C ALA A 5 32.13 11.25 3.62
N PHE A 6 31.13 11.43 4.48
CA PHE A 6 29.84 10.73 4.39
C PHE A 6 29.05 11.14 3.14
N LEU A 7 29.00 12.45 2.85
CA LEU A 7 28.35 12.94 1.62
C LEU A 7 29.01 12.34 0.37
N ASN A 8 30.35 12.29 0.32
CA ASN A 8 31.05 11.64 -0.79
C ASN A 8 30.71 10.15 -0.91
N ALA A 9 30.59 9.44 0.23
CA ALA A 9 30.17 8.04 0.22
C ALA A 9 28.73 7.86 -0.32
N LEU A 10 27.81 8.76 -0.01
CA LEU A 10 26.47 8.77 -0.57
C LEU A 10 26.50 8.96 -2.09
N PHE A 11 27.29 9.91 -2.60
CA PHE A 11 27.43 10.10 -4.06
C PHE A 11 28.04 8.88 -4.76
N GLN A 12 29.01 8.21 -4.13
CA GLN A 12 29.60 6.97 -4.68
C GLN A 12 28.60 5.80 -4.68
N ALA A 13 27.73 5.74 -3.68
CA ALA A 13 26.68 4.71 -3.60
C ALA A 13 25.55 4.92 -4.64
N PHE A 14 25.45 6.12 -5.23
CA PHE A 14 24.50 6.42 -6.28
C PHE A 14 24.95 5.76 -7.60
N LYS A 15 24.07 4.94 -8.21
CA LYS A 15 24.39 4.23 -9.46
C LYS A 15 24.52 5.14 -10.69
N HIS A 16 23.99 6.34 -10.63
CA HIS A 16 23.93 7.32 -11.71
C HIS A 16 24.28 8.70 -11.15
N THR A 17 24.61 9.65 -12.02
CA THR A 17 24.79 11.04 -11.61
C THR A 17 23.49 11.55 -10.98
N PRO A 18 23.50 12.03 -9.73
CA PRO A 18 22.31 12.60 -9.10
C PRO A 18 21.80 13.81 -9.88
N THR A 19 20.49 14.03 -9.85
CA THR A 19 19.91 15.29 -10.36
C THR A 19 20.13 16.42 -9.36
N PRO A 20 19.99 17.69 -9.78
CA PRO A 20 20.12 18.82 -8.86
C PRO A 20 19.27 18.71 -7.58
N SER A 21 17.98 18.29 -7.70
CA SER A 21 17.14 18.11 -6.52
C SER A 21 17.55 16.92 -5.65
N GLN A 22 18.12 15.87 -6.24
CA GLN A 22 18.69 14.76 -5.49
C GLN A 22 19.99 15.15 -4.76
N GLU A 23 20.84 15.95 -5.39
CA GLU A 23 22.05 16.47 -4.73
C GLU A 23 21.71 17.31 -3.49
N VAL A 24 20.76 18.24 -3.65
CA VAL A 24 20.25 19.04 -2.51
C VAL A 24 19.69 18.13 -1.43
N ALA A 25 18.90 17.13 -1.76
CA ALA A 25 18.32 16.20 -0.80
C ALA A 25 19.42 15.42 -0.05
N LEU A 26 20.45 14.93 -0.74
CA LEU A 26 21.58 14.21 -0.12
C LEU A 26 22.41 15.11 0.80
N GLN A 27 22.65 16.37 0.42
CA GLN A 27 23.32 17.35 1.26
C GLN A 27 22.52 17.64 2.53
N MET A 28 21.24 17.96 2.40
CA MET A 28 20.36 18.24 3.55
C MET A 28 20.21 17.02 4.48
N LEU A 29 20.07 15.80 3.91
CA LEU A 29 20.03 14.56 4.69
C LEU A 29 21.34 14.31 5.44
N THR A 30 22.47 14.60 4.82
CA THR A 30 23.79 14.51 5.47
C THR A 30 23.85 15.45 6.68
N SER A 31 23.55 16.74 6.50
CA SER A 31 23.55 17.71 7.61
C SER A 31 22.57 17.32 8.71
N TYR A 32 21.37 16.81 8.37
CA TYR A 32 20.40 16.29 9.34
C TYR A 32 20.96 15.11 10.16
N LEU A 33 21.67 14.18 9.52
CA LEU A 33 22.24 13.02 10.21
C LEU A 33 23.36 13.38 11.19
N PHE A 34 24.15 14.41 10.89
CA PHE A 34 25.24 14.89 11.73
C PHE A 34 24.79 15.93 12.77
N ASP A 35 23.56 16.43 12.69
CA ASP A 35 23.05 17.39 13.65
C ASP A 35 22.84 16.75 15.02
N ILE A 36 23.44 17.34 16.04
CA ILE A 36 23.34 16.91 17.46
C ILE A 36 21.93 17.18 18.01
N ASN A 37 21.22 18.17 17.49
CA ASN A 37 19.87 18.55 17.88
C ASN A 37 18.79 17.85 17.02
N ALA A 38 19.15 16.80 16.31
CA ALA A 38 18.22 16.11 15.42
C ALA A 38 17.00 15.48 16.12
N ALA A 39 17.04 15.33 17.45
CA ALA A 39 15.86 14.95 18.25
C ALA A 39 14.75 16.01 18.21
N GLU A 40 15.07 17.27 17.91
CA GLU A 40 14.12 18.37 17.75
C GLU A 40 13.67 18.58 16.30
N LYS A 41 14.17 17.75 15.39
CA LYS A 41 13.97 17.87 13.95
C LYS A 41 13.39 16.60 13.36
N LEU A 42 12.69 16.74 12.23
CA LEU A 42 12.34 15.63 11.36
C LEU A 42 12.66 16.00 9.92
N PHE A 43 12.87 14.99 9.08
CA PHE A 43 13.12 15.19 7.65
C PHE A 43 11.94 14.71 6.82
N LEU A 44 11.46 15.59 5.92
CA LEU A 44 10.40 15.30 4.97
C LEU A 44 10.93 15.36 3.54
N LEU A 45 11.05 14.20 2.90
CA LEU A 45 11.41 14.06 1.50
C LEU A 45 10.17 13.89 0.65
N LYS A 46 9.79 14.92 -0.08
CA LYS A 46 8.72 14.84 -1.07
C LYS A 46 9.29 14.49 -2.44
N GLY A 47 8.52 13.76 -3.24
CA GLY A 47 8.94 13.46 -4.60
C GLY A 47 7.88 12.71 -5.35
N PHE A 48 7.82 12.95 -6.65
CA PHE A 48 6.83 12.36 -7.54
C PHE A 48 7.25 10.97 -8.04
N ALA A 49 6.36 10.29 -8.74
CA ALA A 49 6.69 9.02 -9.38
C ALA A 49 7.90 9.19 -10.33
N GLY A 50 8.86 8.29 -10.24
CA GLY A 50 10.06 8.28 -11.10
C GLY A 50 11.13 9.32 -10.76
N THR A 51 11.04 10.07 -9.64
CA THR A 51 12.05 11.08 -9.25
C THR A 51 13.22 10.52 -8.45
N GLY A 52 13.20 9.22 -8.10
CA GLY A 52 14.32 8.55 -7.44
C GLY A 52 14.29 8.53 -5.91
N LYS A 53 13.13 8.69 -5.27
CA LYS A 53 12.95 8.50 -3.82
C LYS A 53 13.60 7.20 -3.33
N THR A 54 13.31 6.09 -3.99
CA THR A 54 13.86 4.77 -3.69
C THR A 54 15.39 4.71 -3.85
N SER A 55 15.95 5.45 -4.82
CA SER A 55 17.41 5.52 -5.02
C SER A 55 18.09 6.21 -3.84
N ILE A 56 17.53 7.33 -3.37
CA ILE A 56 18.03 8.05 -2.17
C ILE A 56 17.96 7.13 -0.94
N THR A 57 16.80 6.50 -0.72
CA THR A 57 16.61 5.56 0.41
C THR A 57 17.66 4.45 0.40
N ARG A 58 17.90 3.85 -0.76
CA ARG A 58 18.88 2.79 -0.91
C ARG A 58 20.31 3.24 -0.61
N CYS A 59 20.70 4.42 -1.10
CA CYS A 59 22.03 4.98 -0.82
C CYS A 59 22.20 5.30 0.66
N LEU A 60 21.19 5.88 1.31
CA LEU A 60 21.19 6.12 2.74
C LEU A 60 21.41 4.82 3.54
N ILE A 61 20.61 3.79 3.25
CA ILE A 61 20.70 2.51 3.96
C ILE A 61 22.11 1.90 3.84
N ALA A 62 22.73 2.00 2.66
CA ALA A 62 24.07 1.50 2.42
C ALA A 62 25.16 2.30 3.17
N ALA A 63 24.97 3.62 3.35
CA ALA A 63 25.97 4.50 3.95
C ALA A 63 25.82 4.65 5.48
N LEU A 64 24.62 4.50 6.05
CA LEU A 64 24.38 4.68 7.50
C LEU A 64 25.34 3.91 8.42
N PRO A 65 25.75 2.65 8.11
CA PRO A 65 26.72 1.93 8.94
C PRO A 65 28.08 2.63 9.06
N LEU A 66 28.48 3.46 8.07
CA LEU A 66 29.73 4.20 8.09
C LEU A 66 29.80 5.25 9.20
N ILE A 67 28.65 5.69 9.69
CA ILE A 67 28.49 6.63 10.80
C ILE A 67 27.87 5.98 12.03
N HIS A 68 27.93 4.66 12.13
CA HIS A 68 27.38 3.87 13.25
C HIS A 68 25.89 4.10 13.48
N HIS A 69 25.11 4.36 12.42
CA HIS A 69 23.67 4.44 12.46
C HIS A 69 23.04 3.19 11.85
N GLN A 70 21.89 2.83 12.41
CA GLN A 70 21.03 1.77 11.86
C GLN A 70 19.87 2.40 11.07
N ALA A 71 19.29 1.63 10.15
CA ALA A 71 18.05 1.98 9.49
C ALA A 71 16.93 1.03 9.91
N VAL A 72 15.76 1.55 10.23
CA VAL A 72 14.49 0.82 10.33
C VAL A 72 13.59 1.29 9.22
N LEU A 73 13.06 0.34 8.43
CA LEU A 73 12.25 0.63 7.26
C LEU A 73 10.79 0.34 7.58
N LEU A 74 9.95 1.34 7.38
CA LEU A 74 8.53 1.28 7.71
C LEU A 74 7.67 1.73 6.51
N ALA A 75 6.49 1.13 6.39
CA ALA A 75 5.49 1.53 5.41
C ALA A 75 4.07 1.39 5.97
N PRO A 76 3.05 2.07 5.39
CA PRO A 76 1.66 1.98 5.85
C PRO A 76 1.04 0.60 5.65
N THR A 77 1.38 -0.10 4.57
CA THR A 77 0.77 -1.37 4.16
C THR A 77 1.82 -2.47 4.01
N GLY A 78 1.37 -3.75 4.08
CA GLY A 78 2.22 -4.92 3.86
C GLY A 78 2.90 -4.89 2.50
N ARG A 79 2.12 -4.59 1.46
CA ARG A 79 2.63 -4.52 0.08
C ARG A 79 3.68 -3.41 -0.09
N ALA A 80 3.46 -2.22 0.46
CA ALA A 80 4.47 -1.15 0.44
C ALA A 80 5.75 -1.55 1.20
N ALA A 81 5.61 -2.22 2.35
CA ALA A 81 6.76 -2.73 3.11
C ALA A 81 7.55 -3.77 2.32
N LYS A 82 6.87 -4.67 1.57
CA LYS A 82 7.53 -5.64 0.71
C LYS A 82 8.28 -4.97 -0.44
N VAL A 83 7.64 -4.06 -1.17
CA VAL A 83 8.27 -3.30 -2.25
C VAL A 83 9.52 -2.59 -1.72
N MET A 84 9.41 -1.96 -0.54
CA MET A 84 10.53 -1.30 0.13
C MET A 84 11.64 -2.31 0.50
N SER A 85 11.28 -3.48 1.03
CA SER A 85 12.24 -4.54 1.40
C SER A 85 13.04 -5.02 0.19
N HIS A 86 12.36 -5.25 -0.94
CA HIS A 86 12.98 -5.71 -2.19
C HIS A 86 14.01 -4.71 -2.71
N PHE A 87 13.65 -3.42 -2.77
CA PHE A 87 14.55 -2.37 -3.25
C PHE A 87 15.71 -2.09 -2.29
N ALA A 88 15.42 -2.08 -1.01
CA ALA A 88 16.42 -1.79 0.02
C ALA A 88 17.36 -2.97 0.30
N LYS A 89 16.99 -4.18 -0.11
CA LYS A 89 17.64 -5.44 0.30
C LYS A 89 17.77 -5.55 1.82
N LYS A 90 16.78 -5.03 2.51
CA LYS A 90 16.68 -5.00 3.96
C LYS A 90 15.20 -5.11 4.35
N GLN A 91 14.89 -5.91 5.34
CA GLN A 91 13.51 -6.11 5.80
C GLN A 91 12.87 -4.78 6.21
N ALA A 92 11.70 -4.51 5.66
CA ALA A 92 10.81 -3.44 6.05
C ALA A 92 9.55 -4.02 6.71
N PHE A 93 8.90 -3.23 7.53
CA PHE A 93 7.74 -3.64 8.31
C PHE A 93 6.58 -2.66 8.09
N THR A 94 5.35 -3.12 8.31
CA THR A 94 4.28 -2.16 8.44
C THR A 94 4.44 -1.38 9.74
N ILE A 95 4.08 -0.09 9.72
CA ILE A 95 4.13 0.79 10.90
C ILE A 95 3.41 0.10 12.07
N HIS A 96 2.20 -0.39 11.82
CA HIS A 96 1.39 -1.03 12.85
C HIS A 96 2.09 -2.27 13.48
N LYS A 97 2.64 -3.18 12.66
CA LYS A 97 3.37 -4.36 13.13
C LYS A 97 4.59 -4.00 13.98
N TYR A 98 5.27 -2.93 13.59
CA TYR A 98 6.51 -2.52 14.22
C TYR A 98 6.27 -1.81 15.55
N LEU A 99 5.31 -0.91 15.59
CA LEU A 99 5.04 -0.06 16.74
C LEU A 99 4.28 -0.75 17.85
N TYR A 100 3.36 -1.67 17.51
CA TYR A 100 2.45 -2.23 18.50
C TYR A 100 2.73 -3.69 18.80
N TYR A 101 2.32 -4.09 19.99
CA TYR A 101 2.09 -5.49 20.35
C TYR A 101 0.65 -5.63 20.84
N THR A 102 0.10 -6.80 20.59
CA THR A 102 -1.25 -7.11 21.06
C THR A 102 -1.20 -7.51 22.53
N THR A 103 -2.04 -6.88 23.32
CA THR A 103 -2.35 -7.33 24.70
C THR A 103 -3.81 -7.71 24.77
N THR A 104 -4.07 -8.79 25.48
CA THR A 104 -5.43 -9.21 25.79
C THR A 104 -5.76 -8.76 27.19
N MET A 105 -6.63 -7.76 27.34
CA MET A 105 -7.26 -7.43 28.61
C MET A 105 -8.75 -7.78 28.51
N GLY A 106 -9.15 -8.88 29.13
CA GLY A 106 -10.55 -9.34 29.08
C GLY A 106 -10.99 -9.66 27.64
N THR A 107 -12.03 -9.01 27.19
CA THR A 107 -12.70 -9.21 25.90
C THR A 107 -12.10 -8.50 24.71
N GLU A 108 -11.24 -7.50 24.93
CA GLU A 108 -10.71 -6.65 23.88
C GLU A 108 -9.26 -6.97 23.56
N ILE A 109 -8.96 -7.11 22.26
CA ILE A 109 -7.59 -7.04 21.74
C ILE A 109 -7.21 -5.56 21.77
N SER A 110 -6.39 -5.17 22.73
CA SER A 110 -5.83 -3.82 22.76
C SER A 110 -4.43 -3.80 22.17
N PHE A 111 -4.13 -2.74 21.43
CA PHE A 111 -2.81 -2.49 20.91
C PHE A 111 -2.06 -1.57 21.87
N LYS A 112 -0.90 -2.02 22.33
CA LYS A 112 -0.02 -1.18 23.15
C LYS A 112 1.22 -0.82 22.37
N LEU A 113 1.60 0.44 22.46
CA LEU A 113 2.82 0.95 21.86
C LEU A 113 4.03 0.26 22.51
N ARG A 114 4.95 -0.27 21.70
CA ARG A 114 6.19 -0.87 22.19
C ARG A 114 7.11 0.20 22.75
N ALA A 115 7.91 -0.17 23.74
CA ALA A 115 9.03 0.68 24.15
C ALA A 115 10.09 0.70 23.05
N ASN A 116 10.55 1.88 22.66
CA ASN A 116 11.64 2.02 21.71
C ASN A 116 12.98 1.74 22.40
N LYS A 117 13.62 0.65 22.03
CA LYS A 117 14.96 0.25 22.53
C LYS A 117 16.07 0.60 21.53
N HIS A 118 15.76 1.34 20.47
CA HIS A 118 16.72 1.69 19.44
C HIS A 118 17.67 2.82 19.90
N TYR A 119 18.84 2.75 19.33
CA TYR A 119 19.93 3.70 19.54
C TYR A 119 20.57 4.03 18.20
N ASN A 120 20.91 5.30 17.94
CA ASN A 120 21.52 5.76 16.69
C ASN A 120 20.76 5.21 15.44
N THR A 121 19.46 5.40 15.37
CA THR A 121 18.64 4.76 14.35
C THR A 121 17.86 5.80 13.55
N LEU A 122 17.97 5.72 12.21
CA LEU A 122 17.10 6.43 11.29
C LEU A 122 15.89 5.58 10.95
N PHE A 123 14.72 6.01 11.37
CA PHE A 123 13.45 5.45 10.93
C PHE A 123 13.08 6.08 9.59
N ILE A 124 12.91 5.25 8.56
CA ILE A 124 12.55 5.67 7.22
C ILE A 124 11.14 5.16 6.94
N VAL A 125 10.22 6.06 6.74
CA VAL A 125 8.82 5.76 6.44
C VAL A 125 8.54 6.14 4.99
N ASP A 126 8.29 5.15 4.15
CA ASP A 126 7.88 5.36 2.76
C ASP A 126 6.35 5.40 2.64
N GLU A 127 5.83 5.93 1.53
CA GLU A 127 4.40 6.13 1.25
C GLU A 127 3.69 6.94 2.36
N ALA A 128 4.35 7.96 2.91
CA ALA A 128 3.77 8.82 3.95
C ALA A 128 2.50 9.57 3.50
N SER A 129 2.23 9.65 2.19
CA SER A 129 0.97 10.16 1.61
C SER A 129 -0.28 9.38 2.07
N MET A 130 -0.12 8.15 2.54
CA MET A 130 -1.21 7.29 3.01
C MET A 130 -1.49 7.42 4.52
N LEU A 131 -0.71 8.19 5.27
CA LEU A 131 -0.83 8.27 6.72
C LEU A 131 -1.89 9.29 7.11
N ALA A 132 -2.94 8.82 7.81
CA ALA A 132 -3.98 9.67 8.38
C ALA A 132 -3.57 10.23 9.75
N ASP A 133 -2.69 9.52 10.45
CA ASP A 133 -2.18 9.87 11.78
C ASP A 133 -0.74 9.36 11.93
N ILE A 134 0.08 10.12 12.63
CA ILE A 134 1.47 9.76 12.94
C ILE A 134 1.84 9.96 14.42
N ASP A 135 0.87 10.20 15.30
CA ASP A 135 1.12 10.50 16.71
C ASP A 135 1.94 9.42 17.42
N ASP A 136 1.53 8.17 17.29
CA ASP A 136 2.24 7.06 17.91
C ASP A 136 3.59 6.77 17.25
N LEU A 137 3.72 7.02 15.95
CA LEU A 137 5.01 6.96 15.26
C LEU A 137 5.99 8.00 15.82
N MET A 138 5.53 9.23 15.98
CA MET A 138 6.34 10.32 16.56
C MET A 138 6.76 10.00 18.00
N ARG A 139 5.80 9.58 18.85
CA ARG A 139 6.10 9.17 20.23
C ARG A 139 7.10 8.03 20.27
N PHE A 140 6.91 7.00 19.44
CA PHE A 140 7.81 5.85 19.40
C PHE A 140 9.22 6.27 18.99
N VAL A 141 9.38 6.93 17.83
CA VAL A 141 10.69 7.28 17.30
C VAL A 141 11.48 8.13 18.28
N TYR A 142 10.89 9.20 18.81
CA TYR A 142 11.59 10.16 19.65
C TYR A 142 11.70 9.76 21.12
N SER A 143 11.12 8.62 21.52
CA SER A 143 11.42 7.99 22.82
C SER A 143 12.73 7.21 22.82
N GLY A 144 13.31 6.92 21.65
CA GLY A 144 14.60 6.24 21.53
C GLY A 144 15.78 7.19 21.66
N LYS A 145 16.97 6.64 21.90
CA LYS A 145 18.18 7.45 22.09
C LYS A 145 18.86 7.74 20.75
N ASN A 146 18.97 9.03 20.39
CA ASN A 146 19.53 9.48 19.11
C ASN A 146 18.82 8.83 17.90
N CYS A 147 17.50 8.75 17.98
CA CYS A 147 16.65 8.27 16.88
C CYS A 147 16.17 9.44 16.04
N LYS A 148 16.08 9.25 14.73
CA LYS A 148 15.73 10.25 13.74
C LYS A 148 14.63 9.72 12.84
N LEU A 149 13.80 10.61 12.28
CA LEU A 149 12.70 10.25 11.38
C LEU A 149 12.87 10.88 10.00
N LEU A 150 12.75 10.06 8.97
CA LEU A 150 12.65 10.47 7.57
C LEU A 150 11.29 10.01 7.03
N LEU A 151 10.42 10.96 6.73
CA LEU A 151 9.16 10.72 6.03
C LEU A 151 9.37 10.90 4.52
N ILE A 152 8.90 9.95 3.73
CA ILE A 152 8.99 9.98 2.26
C ILE A 152 7.59 9.84 1.68
N GLY A 153 7.18 10.77 0.80
CA GLY A 153 5.85 10.73 0.22
C GLY A 153 5.74 11.44 -1.12
N ASP A 154 4.60 11.24 -1.75
CA ASP A 154 4.23 11.86 -3.03
C ASP A 154 2.95 12.70 -2.86
N THR A 155 3.09 14.01 -2.96
CA THR A 155 1.97 14.96 -2.77
C THR A 155 0.94 14.94 -3.89
N ALA A 156 1.20 14.27 -5.01
CA ALA A 156 0.26 14.13 -6.11
C ALA A 156 -0.61 12.86 -6.02
N GLN A 157 -0.26 11.90 -5.13
CA GLN A 157 -1.06 10.70 -4.89
C GLN A 157 -2.32 11.00 -4.09
N LEU A 158 -3.23 10.03 -4.06
CA LEU A 158 -4.42 10.07 -3.21
C LEU A 158 -4.02 10.18 -1.73
N PRO A 159 -4.63 11.08 -0.98
CA PRO A 159 -4.49 11.14 0.47
C PRO A 159 -5.26 10.00 1.15
N PRO A 160 -5.13 9.84 2.47
CA PRO A 160 -5.97 8.92 3.24
C PRO A 160 -7.46 9.26 3.08
N VAL A 161 -8.31 8.22 3.17
CA VAL A 161 -9.76 8.40 3.06
C VAL A 161 -10.27 9.39 4.12
N GLY A 162 -11.05 10.37 3.67
CA GLY A 162 -11.62 11.40 4.55
C GLY A 162 -10.72 12.61 4.81
N THR A 163 -9.56 12.70 4.15
CA THR A 163 -8.68 13.87 4.23
C THR A 163 -8.38 14.41 2.83
N GLU A 164 -8.08 15.71 2.72
CA GLU A 164 -7.65 16.33 1.46
C GLU A 164 -6.15 16.13 1.21
N VAL A 165 -5.35 16.10 2.26
CA VAL A 165 -3.89 15.89 2.22
C VAL A 165 -3.49 15.10 3.47
N SER A 166 -2.52 14.20 3.35
CA SER A 166 -1.95 13.52 4.51
C SER A 166 -1.26 14.51 5.45
N PRO A 167 -1.60 14.53 6.75
CA PRO A 167 -0.93 15.39 7.75
C PRO A 167 0.59 15.18 7.80
N ALA A 168 1.06 13.96 7.46
CA ALA A 168 2.48 13.63 7.39
C ALA A 168 3.25 14.39 6.29
N LEU A 169 2.57 15.03 5.34
CA LEU A 169 3.19 15.80 4.25
C LEU A 169 3.06 17.32 4.40
N ILE A 170 2.39 17.80 5.44
CA ILE A 170 2.14 19.21 5.71
C ILE A 170 3.18 19.73 6.72
N VAL A 171 4.15 20.51 6.25
CA VAL A 171 5.23 21.05 7.09
C VAL A 171 4.70 21.80 8.31
N SER A 172 3.80 22.76 8.10
CA SER A 172 3.23 23.58 9.20
C SER A 172 2.46 22.75 10.22
N HIS A 173 1.77 21.67 9.80
CA HIS A 173 1.11 20.74 10.72
C HIS A 173 2.13 19.99 11.58
N LEU A 174 3.19 19.45 10.94
CA LEU A 174 4.24 18.72 11.63
C LEU A 174 4.98 19.60 12.66
N GLU A 175 5.28 20.84 12.28
CA GLU A 175 5.95 21.81 13.17
C GLU A 175 5.07 22.17 14.36
N TYR A 176 3.80 22.49 14.09
CA TYR A 176 2.87 22.93 15.14
C TYR A 176 2.48 21.78 16.09
N GLN A 177 2.11 20.61 15.52
CA GLN A 177 1.57 19.49 16.30
C GLN A 177 2.64 18.82 17.17
N TYR A 178 3.88 18.71 16.65
CA TYR A 178 4.95 17.94 17.31
C TYR A 178 6.07 18.80 17.85
N ASN A 179 5.98 20.11 17.70
CA ASN A 179 7.03 21.06 18.12
C ASN A 179 8.43 20.64 17.61
N LYS A 180 8.52 20.35 16.29
CA LYS A 180 9.72 19.90 15.61
C LYS A 180 10.07 20.86 14.47
N GLU A 181 11.34 21.15 14.28
CA GLU A 181 11.82 21.76 13.04
C GLU A 181 11.71 20.76 11.88
N VAL A 182 11.04 21.13 10.78
CA VAL A 182 10.85 20.26 9.63
C VAL A 182 11.80 20.65 8.50
N LEU A 183 12.83 19.83 8.29
CA LEU A 183 13.68 19.94 7.11
C LEU A 183 12.95 19.29 5.94
N SER A 184 12.59 20.08 4.93
CA SER A 184 11.81 19.58 3.78
C SER A 184 12.48 19.88 2.46
N THR A 185 12.51 18.89 1.57
CA THR A 185 12.93 19.07 0.17
C THR A 185 12.06 18.26 -0.77
N THR A 186 12.04 18.65 -2.06
CA THR A 186 11.19 18.00 -3.06
C THR A 186 12.02 17.59 -4.27
N LEU A 187 11.94 16.31 -4.64
CA LEU A 187 12.51 15.78 -5.87
C LEU A 187 11.59 16.12 -7.04
N THR A 188 12.08 16.86 -7.99
CA THR A 188 11.27 17.40 -9.11
C THR A 188 11.57 16.76 -10.45
N GLU A 189 12.82 16.31 -10.68
CA GLU A 189 13.25 15.75 -11.95
C GLU A 189 12.89 14.26 -12.06
N VAL A 190 12.22 13.90 -13.14
CA VAL A 190 11.89 12.51 -13.46
C VAL A 190 13.04 11.87 -14.22
N LEU A 191 13.69 10.86 -13.65
CA LEU A 191 14.89 10.21 -14.19
C LEU A 191 14.60 9.05 -15.16
N ARG A 192 13.47 8.34 -14.95
CA ARG A 192 13.13 7.23 -15.82
C ARG A 192 12.88 7.72 -17.23
N GLN A 193 13.81 7.41 -18.14
CA GLN A 193 13.72 7.50 -19.62
C GLN A 193 12.62 8.44 -20.14
N LYS A 194 12.75 9.73 -19.84
CA LYS A 194 11.75 10.80 -20.15
C LYS A 194 11.14 10.70 -21.55
N ASN A 195 11.88 10.15 -22.52
CA ASN A 195 11.46 10.12 -23.91
C ASN A 195 10.88 8.78 -24.39
N LYS A 196 10.89 7.73 -23.55
CA LYS A 196 10.44 6.39 -23.95
C LYS A 196 9.21 5.87 -23.19
N SER A 197 8.83 6.44 -22.04
CA SER A 197 7.66 6.01 -21.30
C SER A 197 6.50 6.99 -21.40
N GLY A 198 5.41 6.55 -22.00
CA GLY A 198 4.13 7.25 -22.07
C GLY A 198 3.48 7.37 -20.70
N ILE A 199 3.63 6.34 -19.86
CA ILE A 199 3.14 6.31 -18.47
C ILE A 199 3.70 7.51 -17.70
N LEU A 200 5.02 7.67 -17.67
CA LEU A 200 5.66 8.78 -16.95
C LEU A 200 5.40 10.15 -17.60
N ARG A 201 5.25 10.18 -18.93
CA ARG A 201 4.90 11.41 -19.65
C ARG A 201 3.50 11.87 -19.24
N ASN A 202 2.52 10.97 -19.28
CA ASN A 202 1.15 11.27 -18.88
C ASN A 202 1.05 11.61 -17.39
N ALA A 203 1.72 10.86 -16.51
CA ALA A 203 1.79 11.16 -15.07
C ALA A 203 2.40 12.56 -14.80
N THR A 204 3.46 12.95 -15.56
CA THR A 204 4.06 14.27 -15.41
C THR A 204 3.14 15.40 -15.90
N ARG A 205 2.40 15.18 -17.00
CA ARG A 205 1.41 16.16 -17.51
C ARG A 205 0.28 16.31 -16.50
N LEU A 206 -0.28 15.20 -16.03
CA LEU A 206 -1.35 15.19 -15.04
C LEU A 206 -0.97 15.93 -13.75
N ARG A 207 0.24 15.68 -13.24
CA ARG A 207 0.78 16.43 -12.10
C ARG A 207 0.88 17.93 -12.36
N LYS A 208 1.33 18.34 -13.57
CA LYS A 208 1.40 19.76 -13.92
C LYS A 208 0.02 20.40 -13.96
N THR A 209 -1.00 19.68 -14.44
CA THR A 209 -2.40 20.13 -14.38
C THR A 209 -2.85 20.25 -12.92
N LEU A 210 -2.62 19.23 -12.11
CA LEU A 210 -2.98 19.20 -10.70
C LEU A 210 -2.44 20.40 -9.90
N PHE A 211 -1.21 20.84 -10.19
CA PHE A 211 -0.58 21.95 -9.48
C PHE A 211 -0.64 23.29 -10.24
N GLY A 212 -1.52 23.43 -11.22
CA GLY A 212 -1.69 24.67 -11.99
C GLY A 212 -0.47 25.09 -12.83
N GLN A 213 0.43 24.16 -13.14
CA GLN A 213 1.66 24.40 -13.91
C GLN A 213 1.53 24.02 -15.39
N ALA A 214 0.37 23.49 -15.79
CA ALA A 214 0.09 23.13 -17.16
C ALA A 214 -0.30 24.34 -18.00
N LYS A 215 -0.06 24.27 -19.32
CA LYS A 215 -0.48 25.33 -20.29
C LYS A 215 -1.99 25.31 -20.54
N SER A 216 -2.65 24.15 -20.35
CA SER A 216 -4.10 23.96 -20.44
C SER A 216 -4.65 23.55 -19.07
N PRO A 217 -5.83 24.03 -18.67
CA PRO A 217 -6.47 23.60 -17.43
C PRO A 217 -6.87 22.13 -17.47
N ASP A 218 -7.13 21.57 -18.65
CA ASP A 218 -7.59 20.21 -18.83
C ASP A 218 -6.45 19.26 -19.13
N PHE A 219 -6.51 18.09 -18.50
CA PHE A 219 -5.59 17.00 -18.79
C PHE A 219 -6.13 16.13 -19.94
N LEU A 220 -5.28 15.89 -20.93
CA LEU A 220 -5.54 14.96 -22.03
C LEU A 220 -4.43 13.91 -22.11
N PHE A 221 -4.80 12.65 -22.30
CA PHE A 221 -3.83 11.57 -22.48
C PHE A 221 -3.05 11.71 -23.80
N ASN A 222 -1.80 11.29 -23.76
CA ASN A 222 -0.94 11.18 -24.94
C ASN A 222 -0.62 9.72 -25.21
N LEU A 223 -1.04 9.19 -26.37
CA LEU A 223 -0.88 7.79 -26.77
C LEU A 223 0.31 7.56 -27.74
N LYS A 224 1.23 8.50 -27.85
CA LYS A 224 2.39 8.37 -28.78
C LYS A 224 3.35 7.24 -28.42
N ASN A 225 3.31 6.75 -27.19
CA ASN A 225 4.15 5.66 -26.71
C ASN A 225 3.31 4.40 -26.55
N PRO A 226 3.81 3.22 -26.92
CA PRO A 226 3.05 1.98 -26.92
C PRO A 226 2.71 1.46 -25.51
N ASP A 227 3.39 1.97 -24.47
CA ASP A 227 3.14 1.61 -23.06
C ASP A 227 1.87 2.25 -22.47
N VAL A 228 1.08 2.99 -23.27
CA VAL A 228 -0.26 3.48 -22.90
C VAL A 228 -1.19 3.29 -24.09
N THR A 229 -2.16 2.42 -23.95
CA THR A 229 -3.10 2.02 -24.99
C THR A 229 -4.54 2.27 -24.54
N ARG A 230 -5.38 2.76 -25.43
CA ARG A 230 -6.82 2.87 -25.22
C ARG A 230 -7.51 1.63 -25.74
N LEU A 231 -8.47 1.11 -24.99
CA LEU A 231 -9.35 0.00 -25.38
C LEU A 231 -10.78 0.51 -25.52
N THR A 232 -11.46 0.14 -26.61
CA THR A 232 -12.80 0.66 -26.93
C THR A 232 -13.87 -0.42 -26.97
N GLY A 233 -13.52 -1.64 -27.35
CA GLY A 233 -14.44 -2.77 -27.49
C GLY A 233 -14.33 -3.79 -26.37
N SER A 234 -15.41 -4.51 -26.08
CA SER A 234 -15.40 -5.58 -25.06
C SER A 234 -14.49 -6.75 -25.43
N GLU A 235 -14.42 -7.12 -26.71
CA GLU A 235 -13.52 -8.16 -27.22
C GLU A 235 -12.05 -7.72 -27.06
N GLU A 236 -11.73 -6.50 -27.47
CA GLU A 236 -10.41 -5.90 -27.33
C GLU A 236 -9.94 -5.86 -25.86
N ILE A 237 -10.86 -5.59 -24.92
CA ILE A 237 -10.56 -5.63 -23.48
C ILE A 237 -10.28 -7.06 -23.01
N ALA A 238 -11.10 -8.03 -23.43
CA ALA A 238 -10.90 -9.44 -23.06
C ALA A 238 -9.55 -9.97 -23.59
N ASP A 239 -9.27 -9.70 -24.85
CA ASP A 239 -8.00 -10.11 -25.48
C ASP A 239 -6.79 -9.49 -24.77
N ALA A 240 -6.83 -8.19 -24.46
CA ALA A 240 -5.76 -7.52 -23.74
C ALA A 240 -5.55 -8.06 -22.31
N ILE A 241 -6.62 -8.46 -21.61
CA ILE A 241 -6.50 -9.10 -20.29
C ILE A 241 -5.88 -10.49 -20.43
N ASN A 242 -6.35 -11.31 -21.36
CA ASN A 242 -5.80 -12.64 -21.62
C ASN A 242 -4.32 -12.58 -21.99
N GLU A 243 -3.94 -11.71 -22.93
CA GLU A 243 -2.55 -11.51 -23.32
C GLU A 243 -1.68 -11.06 -22.13
N SER A 244 -2.23 -10.17 -21.29
CA SER A 244 -1.51 -9.69 -20.09
C SER A 244 -1.29 -10.82 -19.07
N TYR A 245 -2.29 -11.68 -18.88
CA TYR A 245 -2.17 -12.84 -17.98
C TYR A 245 -1.19 -13.89 -18.51
N GLU A 246 -1.16 -14.12 -19.83
CA GLU A 246 -0.18 -15.03 -20.46
C GLU A 246 1.26 -14.52 -20.36
N LEU A 247 1.46 -13.21 -20.53
CA LEU A 247 2.81 -12.61 -20.56
C LEU A 247 3.38 -12.28 -19.17
N TYR A 248 2.53 -11.85 -18.24
CA TYR A 248 2.98 -11.30 -16.96
C TYR A 248 2.42 -12.04 -15.73
N GLY A 249 1.41 -12.87 -15.92
CA GLY A 249 0.68 -13.49 -14.81
C GLY A 249 -0.47 -12.62 -14.28
N SER A 250 -1.44 -13.26 -13.66
CA SER A 250 -2.59 -12.58 -13.05
C SER A 250 -2.20 -11.77 -11.82
N GLU A 251 -1.14 -12.16 -11.12
CA GLU A 251 -0.59 -11.48 -9.93
C GLU A 251 0.14 -10.16 -10.26
N GLU A 252 0.68 -10.03 -11.49
CA GLU A 252 1.34 -8.81 -11.98
C GLU A 252 0.44 -7.98 -12.90
N THR A 253 -0.86 -8.30 -12.96
CA THR A 253 -1.86 -7.60 -13.75
C THR A 253 -3.04 -7.20 -12.85
N ALA A 254 -3.49 -5.93 -12.90
CA ALA A 254 -4.63 -5.49 -12.11
C ALA A 254 -5.52 -4.49 -12.84
N ILE A 255 -6.83 -4.52 -12.57
CA ILE A 255 -7.78 -3.49 -13.00
C ILE A 255 -8.00 -2.52 -11.86
N ILE A 256 -7.74 -1.23 -12.09
CA ILE A 256 -7.96 -0.17 -11.11
C ILE A 256 -9.26 0.57 -11.40
N VAL A 257 -10.11 0.60 -10.39
CA VAL A 257 -11.43 1.22 -10.43
C VAL A 257 -11.62 2.23 -9.30
N ARG A 258 -12.68 3.04 -9.38
CA ARG A 258 -12.96 4.06 -8.36
C ARG A 258 -13.81 3.54 -7.19
N SER A 259 -14.67 2.53 -7.39
CA SER A 259 -15.59 2.05 -6.37
C SER A 259 -15.51 0.54 -6.13
N ASN A 260 -15.87 0.09 -4.92
CA ASN A 260 -15.96 -1.33 -4.61
C ASN A 260 -16.99 -2.05 -5.49
N LYS A 261 -18.12 -1.40 -5.81
CA LYS A 261 -19.13 -1.94 -6.73
C LYS A 261 -18.54 -2.30 -8.09
N ARG A 262 -17.73 -1.39 -8.67
CA ARG A 262 -17.05 -1.67 -9.94
C ARG A 262 -16.00 -2.77 -9.81
N ALA A 263 -15.26 -2.80 -8.68
CA ALA A 263 -14.30 -3.88 -8.41
C ALA A 263 -15.01 -5.25 -8.36
N VAL A 264 -16.14 -5.36 -7.66
CA VAL A 264 -16.93 -6.60 -7.60
C VAL A 264 -17.38 -7.01 -9.02
N GLY A 265 -17.90 -6.07 -9.81
CA GLY A 265 -18.34 -6.37 -11.21
C GLY A 265 -17.19 -6.86 -12.08
N TRP A 266 -16.02 -6.21 -12.03
CA TRP A 266 -14.86 -6.64 -12.80
C TRP A 266 -14.28 -7.98 -12.32
N ASN A 267 -14.23 -8.22 -11.02
CA ASN A 267 -13.78 -9.51 -10.48
C ASN A 267 -14.70 -10.65 -10.93
N ALA A 268 -16.04 -10.44 -10.95
CA ALA A 268 -16.98 -11.40 -11.46
C ALA A 268 -16.82 -11.64 -12.98
N TYR A 269 -16.59 -10.56 -13.75
CA TYR A 269 -16.34 -10.66 -15.20
C TYR A 269 -15.06 -11.45 -15.49
N ILE A 270 -13.96 -11.12 -14.80
CA ILE A 270 -12.68 -11.81 -15.00
C ILE A 270 -12.82 -13.30 -14.69
N ARG A 271 -13.39 -13.65 -13.54
CA ARG A 271 -13.54 -15.06 -13.16
C ARG A 271 -14.39 -15.83 -14.16
N ARG A 272 -15.54 -15.29 -14.55
CA ARG A 272 -16.49 -15.98 -15.42
C ARG A 272 -16.08 -15.99 -16.89
N THR A 273 -15.54 -14.86 -17.41
CA THR A 273 -15.31 -14.67 -18.84
C THR A 273 -13.86 -14.92 -19.25
N ILE A 274 -12.90 -14.59 -18.40
CA ILE A 274 -11.47 -14.71 -18.71
C ILE A 274 -10.90 -16.03 -18.19
N LEU A 275 -11.25 -16.39 -16.94
CA LEU A 275 -10.71 -17.58 -16.27
C LEU A 275 -11.63 -18.80 -16.36
N ASP A 276 -12.85 -18.65 -16.91
CA ASP A 276 -13.87 -19.71 -17.03
C ASP A 276 -14.19 -20.40 -15.68
N ILE A 277 -14.27 -19.59 -14.60
CA ILE A 277 -14.55 -20.05 -13.24
C ILE A 277 -15.98 -19.68 -12.87
N GLU A 278 -16.86 -20.67 -12.69
CA GLU A 278 -18.25 -20.50 -12.26
C GLU A 278 -18.43 -20.71 -10.75
N ASP A 279 -17.55 -21.45 -10.11
CA ASP A 279 -17.60 -21.73 -8.66
C ASP A 279 -17.51 -20.45 -7.84
N GLU A 280 -18.06 -20.47 -6.62
CA GLU A 280 -18.01 -19.33 -5.70
C GLU A 280 -16.57 -18.95 -5.35
N ILE A 281 -15.68 -19.94 -5.19
CA ILE A 281 -14.24 -19.82 -5.01
C ILE A 281 -13.59 -21.07 -5.64
N ALA A 282 -12.42 -20.91 -6.23
CA ALA A 282 -11.67 -21.99 -6.87
C ALA A 282 -10.20 -21.97 -6.48
N ALA A 283 -9.51 -23.11 -6.63
CA ALA A 283 -8.06 -23.14 -6.55
C ALA A 283 -7.45 -22.26 -7.66
N GLY A 284 -6.43 -21.49 -7.32
CA GLY A 284 -5.83 -20.46 -8.17
C GLY A 284 -6.47 -19.07 -8.03
N ASP A 285 -7.58 -18.92 -7.29
CA ASP A 285 -8.15 -17.60 -7.03
C ASP A 285 -7.19 -16.73 -6.21
N LEU A 286 -7.04 -15.48 -6.65
CA LEU A 286 -6.28 -14.45 -5.97
C LEU A 286 -7.22 -13.61 -5.09
N LEU A 287 -6.96 -13.62 -3.79
CA LEU A 287 -7.79 -12.95 -2.80
C LEU A 287 -6.98 -11.91 -2.02
N MET A 288 -7.49 -10.70 -1.94
CA MET A 288 -6.95 -9.65 -1.08
C MET A 288 -7.60 -9.70 0.30
N VAL A 289 -6.81 -9.81 1.33
CA VAL A 289 -7.25 -9.69 2.72
C VAL A 289 -7.67 -8.25 3.01
N VAL A 290 -8.86 -8.05 3.56
CA VAL A 290 -9.43 -6.71 3.78
C VAL A 290 -9.47 -6.27 5.24
N LYS A 291 -9.00 -7.14 6.15
CA LYS A 291 -8.89 -6.86 7.58
C LYS A 291 -7.65 -7.55 8.13
N ASN A 292 -6.86 -6.87 8.98
CA ASN A 292 -5.72 -7.49 9.63
C ASN A 292 -6.13 -8.74 10.40
N ASN A 293 -5.38 -9.83 10.23
CA ASN A 293 -5.61 -11.09 10.94
C ASN A 293 -4.35 -11.51 11.70
N TYR A 294 -4.48 -11.70 13.00
CA TYR A 294 -3.38 -12.02 13.94
C TYR A 294 -3.40 -13.48 14.40
N PHE A 295 -4.32 -14.28 13.87
CA PHE A 295 -4.55 -15.64 14.33
C PHE A 295 -3.77 -16.69 13.52
N TRP A 296 -3.92 -16.69 12.19
CA TRP A 296 -3.44 -17.78 11.34
C TRP A 296 -1.91 -17.87 11.24
N CYS A 297 -1.21 -16.75 11.26
CA CYS A 297 0.25 -16.70 11.15
C CYS A 297 0.96 -16.36 12.48
N LYS A 298 0.27 -16.45 13.63
CA LYS A 298 0.81 -16.02 14.95
C LYS A 298 2.13 -16.70 15.34
N ASN A 299 2.36 -17.93 14.89
CA ASN A 299 3.56 -18.70 15.21
C ASN A 299 4.67 -18.58 14.15
N ASN A 300 4.44 -17.84 13.06
CA ASN A 300 5.44 -17.64 12.04
C ASN A 300 6.31 -16.42 12.40
N PRO A 301 7.63 -16.58 12.59
CA PRO A 301 8.50 -15.47 13.00
C PRO A 301 8.68 -14.38 11.93
N GLU A 302 8.51 -14.73 10.64
CA GLU A 302 8.66 -13.78 9.54
C GLU A 302 7.33 -13.10 9.21
N VAL A 303 6.22 -13.86 9.27
CA VAL A 303 4.86 -13.37 8.98
C VAL A 303 4.00 -13.55 10.23
N SER A 304 4.16 -12.69 11.22
CA SER A 304 3.45 -12.81 12.50
C SER A 304 1.96 -12.48 12.44
N PHE A 305 1.48 -11.90 11.35
CA PHE A 305 0.06 -11.64 11.05
C PHE A 305 -0.12 -11.41 9.55
N ILE A 306 -1.35 -11.54 9.08
CA ILE A 306 -1.75 -11.24 7.71
C ILE A 306 -2.33 -9.82 7.70
N ALA A 307 -1.76 -8.93 6.92
CA ALA A 307 -2.15 -7.53 6.88
C ALA A 307 -3.31 -7.26 5.91
N ASN A 308 -4.07 -6.22 6.17
CA ASN A 308 -4.98 -5.65 5.17
C ASN A 308 -4.19 -5.22 3.93
N GLY A 309 -4.60 -5.71 2.77
CA GLY A 309 -3.91 -5.51 1.48
C GLY A 309 -2.98 -6.65 1.07
N ASP A 310 -2.68 -7.62 1.97
CA ASP A 310 -1.95 -8.82 1.56
C ASP A 310 -2.81 -9.65 0.58
N ILE A 311 -2.14 -10.24 -0.41
CA ILE A 311 -2.80 -11.12 -1.38
C ILE A 311 -2.43 -12.57 -1.08
N ILE A 312 -3.44 -13.43 -1.05
CA ILE A 312 -3.29 -14.87 -0.94
C ILE A 312 -3.79 -15.53 -2.22
N GLU A 313 -3.15 -16.61 -2.61
CA GLU A 313 -3.63 -17.56 -3.61
C GLU A 313 -4.27 -18.75 -2.89
N VAL A 314 -5.44 -19.16 -3.35
CA VAL A 314 -6.11 -20.38 -2.87
C VAL A 314 -5.47 -21.57 -3.57
N LEU A 315 -4.80 -22.44 -2.82
CA LEU A 315 -4.16 -23.63 -3.39
C LEU A 315 -5.09 -24.85 -3.41
N HIS A 316 -5.88 -25.01 -2.34
CA HIS A 316 -6.79 -26.12 -2.19
C HIS A 316 -8.00 -25.72 -1.34
N ILE A 317 -9.17 -26.24 -1.66
CA ILE A 317 -10.40 -26.06 -0.87
C ILE A 317 -10.76 -27.41 -0.27
N TYR A 318 -10.78 -27.46 1.08
CA TYR A 318 -11.09 -28.68 1.81
C TYR A 318 -12.61 -28.89 1.95
N SER A 319 -13.33 -27.80 2.34
CA SER A 319 -14.74 -27.89 2.67
C SER A 319 -15.42 -26.53 2.72
N PHE A 320 -16.74 -26.56 2.64
CA PHE A 320 -17.61 -25.39 2.81
C PHE A 320 -18.49 -25.60 4.03
N TYR A 321 -18.73 -24.52 4.78
CA TYR A 321 -19.57 -24.52 5.97
C TYR A 321 -20.55 -23.36 5.95
N GLU A 322 -21.71 -23.57 6.57
CA GLU A 322 -22.67 -22.52 6.86
C GLU A 322 -22.91 -22.53 8.36
N GLU A 323 -22.30 -21.57 9.07
CA GLU A 323 -22.31 -21.45 10.52
C GLU A 323 -22.54 -20.00 10.93
N TYR A 324 -23.20 -19.76 12.05
CA TYR A 324 -23.45 -18.42 12.60
C TYR A 324 -24.15 -17.47 11.62
N GLY A 325 -24.92 -18.02 10.65
CA GLY A 325 -25.57 -17.24 9.60
C GLY A 325 -24.60 -16.65 8.58
N PHE A 326 -23.38 -17.19 8.48
CA PHE A 326 -22.36 -16.86 7.49
C PHE A 326 -21.87 -18.11 6.77
N ARG A 327 -21.28 -17.89 5.58
CA ARG A 327 -20.68 -18.95 4.78
C ARG A 327 -19.16 -18.87 4.85
N PHE A 328 -18.53 -20.03 5.01
CA PHE A 328 -17.09 -20.18 5.17
C PHE A 328 -16.54 -21.23 4.22
N ALA A 329 -15.27 -21.10 3.86
CA ALA A 329 -14.50 -22.16 3.23
C ALA A 329 -13.21 -22.41 4.01
N GLU A 330 -12.90 -23.67 4.25
CA GLU A 330 -11.61 -24.10 4.79
C GLU A 330 -10.67 -24.37 3.61
N VAL A 331 -9.54 -23.70 3.57
CA VAL A 331 -8.63 -23.71 2.43
C VAL A 331 -7.17 -23.78 2.85
N SER A 332 -6.34 -24.34 1.96
CA SER A 332 -4.90 -24.10 1.97
C SER A 332 -4.60 -22.90 1.10
N ALA A 333 -3.83 -21.96 1.63
CA ALA A 333 -3.51 -20.70 0.94
C ALA A 333 -2.01 -20.38 1.01
N GLN A 334 -1.54 -19.59 0.04
CA GLN A 334 -0.17 -19.08 -0.02
C GLN A 334 -0.20 -17.55 -0.05
N LEU A 335 0.63 -16.92 0.76
CA LEU A 335 0.87 -15.49 0.65
C LEU A 335 1.75 -15.20 -0.57
N ILE A 336 1.19 -14.55 -1.60
CA ILE A 336 1.92 -14.21 -2.84
C ILE A 336 3.15 -13.35 -2.55
N ASP A 337 2.99 -12.44 -1.62
CA ASP A 337 4.05 -11.53 -1.23
C ASP A 337 5.17 -12.18 -0.42
N TYR A 338 5.01 -13.43 0.00
CA TYR A 338 5.98 -14.20 0.77
C TYR A 338 6.18 -15.61 0.17
N PRO A 339 6.70 -15.72 -1.06
CA PRO A 339 6.76 -16.99 -1.79
C PRO A 339 7.65 -18.06 -1.13
N ASN A 340 8.56 -17.63 -0.25
CA ASN A 340 9.44 -18.55 0.51
C ASN A 340 8.78 -19.09 1.78
N GLN A 341 7.61 -18.59 2.16
CA GLN A 341 6.86 -19.12 3.29
C GLN A 341 6.04 -20.34 2.85
N PRO A 342 5.90 -21.36 3.68
CA PRO A 342 5.06 -22.51 3.36
C PRO A 342 3.59 -22.08 3.24
N PRO A 343 2.80 -22.81 2.45
CA PRO A 343 1.34 -22.69 2.51
C PRO A 343 0.81 -22.87 3.93
N PHE A 344 -0.34 -22.27 4.22
CA PHE A 344 -0.99 -22.36 5.51
C PHE A 344 -2.48 -22.64 5.34
N ASP A 345 -3.04 -23.41 6.27
CA ASP A 345 -4.47 -23.67 6.31
C ASP A 345 -5.19 -22.55 7.04
N THR A 346 -6.34 -22.15 6.51
CA THR A 346 -7.12 -21.03 7.03
C THR A 346 -8.60 -21.19 6.71
N VAL A 347 -9.44 -20.44 7.40
CA VAL A 347 -10.85 -20.27 7.09
C VAL A 347 -11.08 -18.93 6.44
N ILE A 348 -11.81 -18.92 5.33
CA ILE A 348 -12.19 -17.73 4.58
C ILE A 348 -13.68 -17.47 4.78
N LEU A 349 -14.04 -16.21 4.99
CA LEU A 349 -15.42 -15.74 5.05
C LEU A 349 -15.91 -15.38 3.64
N LEU A 350 -16.81 -16.19 3.07
CA LEU A 350 -17.28 -16.05 1.68
C LEU A 350 -18.21 -14.84 1.49
N ASN A 351 -18.96 -14.43 2.52
CA ASN A 351 -19.90 -13.29 2.43
C ASN A 351 -19.21 -11.98 2.02
N THR A 352 -17.91 -11.83 2.28
CA THR A 352 -17.19 -10.61 1.92
C THR A 352 -16.77 -10.56 0.44
N LEU A 353 -16.70 -11.70 -0.26
CA LEU A 353 -16.20 -11.77 -1.63
C LEU A 353 -17.00 -10.88 -2.61
N TYR A 354 -18.32 -10.97 -2.55
CA TYR A 354 -19.23 -10.27 -3.45
C TYR A 354 -19.91 -9.04 -2.83
N SER A 355 -19.61 -8.73 -1.57
CA SER A 355 -20.15 -7.55 -0.91
C SER A 355 -19.58 -6.26 -1.52
N GLU A 356 -20.39 -5.21 -1.64
CA GLU A 356 -19.91 -3.86 -2.01
C GLU A 356 -19.23 -3.14 -0.84
N SER A 357 -19.46 -3.61 0.40
CA SER A 357 -18.77 -3.08 1.60
C SER A 357 -17.28 -3.43 1.58
N PRO A 358 -16.40 -2.60 2.12
CA PRO A 358 -14.96 -2.88 2.18
C PRO A 358 -14.60 -4.16 2.93
N ALA A 359 -15.35 -4.49 4.00
CA ALA A 359 -15.26 -5.66 4.86
C ALA A 359 -16.64 -5.94 5.45
N LEU A 360 -16.78 -6.84 6.41
CA LEU A 360 -18.03 -6.96 7.21
C LEU A 360 -18.37 -5.61 7.85
N THR A 361 -19.64 -5.24 7.77
CA THR A 361 -20.16 -4.06 8.47
C THR A 361 -20.02 -4.21 9.98
N PRO A 362 -20.06 -3.12 10.77
CA PRO A 362 -20.07 -3.20 12.24
C PRO A 362 -21.18 -4.11 12.78
N ALA A 363 -22.38 -4.06 12.18
CA ALA A 363 -23.51 -4.90 12.58
C ALA A 363 -23.27 -6.38 12.30
N GLU A 364 -22.69 -6.72 11.14
CA GLU A 364 -22.34 -8.10 10.80
C GLU A 364 -21.21 -8.63 11.69
N ASN A 365 -20.19 -7.82 11.97
CA ASN A 365 -19.13 -8.20 12.92
C ASN A 365 -19.69 -8.45 14.32
N GLN A 366 -20.63 -7.61 14.77
CA GLN A 366 -21.27 -7.78 16.08
C GLN A 366 -22.11 -9.05 16.11
N ARG A 367 -22.88 -9.35 15.04
CA ARG A 367 -23.66 -10.57 14.94
C ARG A 367 -22.74 -11.81 14.97
N LEU A 368 -21.67 -11.84 14.20
CA LEU A 368 -20.71 -12.95 14.23
C LEU A 368 -20.12 -13.16 15.62
N TYR A 369 -19.78 -12.06 16.32
CA TYR A 369 -19.27 -12.12 17.69
C TYR A 369 -20.30 -12.75 18.65
N GLU A 370 -21.56 -12.32 18.60
CA GLU A 370 -22.63 -12.79 19.49
C GLU A 370 -22.96 -14.26 19.24
N GLU A 371 -23.09 -14.67 17.98
CA GLU A 371 -23.40 -16.03 17.59
C GLU A 371 -22.28 -17.01 17.99
N VAL A 372 -21.02 -16.67 17.73
CA VAL A 372 -19.88 -17.51 18.16
C VAL A 372 -19.75 -17.54 19.69
N LEU A 373 -20.04 -16.44 20.39
CA LEU A 373 -20.00 -16.39 21.85
C LEU A 373 -21.08 -17.28 22.48
N ALA A 374 -22.22 -17.48 21.81
CA ALA A 374 -23.30 -18.34 22.28
C ALA A 374 -22.89 -19.79 22.42
N ASP A 375 -21.95 -20.31 21.60
CA ASP A 375 -21.42 -21.67 21.72
C ASP A 375 -20.72 -21.93 23.07
N TYR A 376 -20.28 -20.88 23.72
CA TYR A 376 -19.57 -20.95 24.99
C TYR A 376 -20.45 -20.54 26.17
N TYR A 377 -21.80 -20.62 26.04
CA TYR A 377 -22.73 -20.19 27.06
C TYR A 377 -22.51 -20.89 28.40
N ASP A 378 -22.23 -22.20 28.39
CA ASP A 378 -22.07 -23.04 29.59
C ASP A 378 -20.74 -22.84 30.34
N GLU A 379 -19.78 -22.11 29.77
CA GLU A 379 -18.52 -21.79 30.46
C GLU A 379 -18.77 -20.72 31.54
N PRO A 380 -18.60 -20.99 32.82
CA PRO A 380 -18.95 -20.04 33.89
C PRO A 380 -17.99 -18.85 33.97
N SER A 381 -16.77 -18.98 33.42
CA SER A 381 -15.75 -17.94 33.46
C SER A 381 -15.85 -17.04 32.24
N SER A 382 -16.23 -15.81 32.43
CA SER A 382 -16.23 -14.80 31.34
C SER A 382 -14.86 -14.69 30.63
N TYR A 383 -13.77 -14.78 31.36
CA TYR A 383 -12.42 -14.81 30.82
C TYR A 383 -12.19 -16.00 29.88
N LYS A 384 -12.58 -17.21 30.29
CA LYS A 384 -12.42 -18.41 29.46
C LYS A 384 -13.31 -18.37 28.22
N LYS A 385 -14.57 -17.90 28.34
CA LYS A 385 -15.45 -17.66 27.16
C LYS A 385 -14.77 -16.85 26.10
N HIS A 386 -14.19 -15.72 26.47
CA HIS A 386 -13.52 -14.84 25.53
C HIS A 386 -12.19 -15.40 25.02
N GLN A 387 -11.50 -16.24 25.79
CA GLN A 387 -10.33 -16.95 25.31
C GLN A 387 -10.71 -17.98 24.23
N GLN A 388 -11.77 -18.76 24.45
CA GLN A 388 -12.30 -19.73 23.48
C GLN A 388 -12.78 -19.02 22.20
N LEU A 389 -13.49 -17.89 22.31
CA LEU A 389 -13.89 -17.07 21.18
C LEU A 389 -12.67 -16.63 20.34
N LYS A 390 -11.60 -16.17 21.00
CA LYS A 390 -10.39 -15.73 20.30
C LYS A 390 -9.64 -16.86 19.59
N GLU A 391 -9.85 -18.09 20.02
CA GLU A 391 -9.26 -19.29 19.42
C GLU A 391 -10.20 -19.94 18.40
N ASN A 392 -11.43 -19.45 18.27
CA ASN A 392 -12.40 -19.98 17.32
C ASN A 392 -11.98 -19.63 15.86
N PRO A 393 -11.84 -20.62 14.95
CA PRO A 393 -11.40 -20.41 13.60
C PRO A 393 -12.38 -19.58 12.75
N TYR A 394 -13.68 -19.71 12.97
CA TYR A 394 -14.71 -18.97 12.24
C TYR A 394 -14.76 -17.49 12.65
N PHE A 395 -14.57 -17.20 13.94
CA PHE A 395 -14.43 -15.83 14.42
C PHE A 395 -13.18 -15.15 13.84
N ASN A 396 -12.12 -15.93 13.62
CA ASN A 396 -10.87 -15.49 13.01
C ASN A 396 -10.79 -15.73 11.51
N ALA A 397 -11.91 -16.05 10.83
CA ALA A 397 -11.93 -16.24 9.40
C ALA A 397 -11.39 -15.01 8.66
N LEU A 398 -10.61 -15.24 7.60
CA LEU A 398 -10.09 -14.17 6.77
C LEU A 398 -11.25 -13.50 6.02
N GLN A 399 -11.39 -12.20 6.23
CA GLN A 399 -12.25 -11.37 5.40
C GLN A 399 -11.49 -11.00 4.13
N VAL A 400 -11.99 -11.42 2.99
CA VAL A 400 -11.27 -11.34 1.71
C VAL A 400 -12.16 -10.82 0.58
N LYS A 401 -11.52 -10.33 -0.47
CA LYS A 401 -12.13 -9.99 -1.76
C LYS A 401 -11.27 -10.51 -2.89
N PHE A 402 -11.86 -10.79 -4.04
CA PHE A 402 -11.06 -11.07 -5.23
C PHE A 402 -10.15 -9.87 -5.56
N SER A 403 -8.95 -10.14 -6.05
CA SER A 403 -7.91 -9.14 -6.24
C SER A 403 -7.55 -8.85 -7.70
N TYR A 404 -8.29 -9.38 -8.67
CA TYR A 404 -8.08 -9.08 -10.09
C TYR A 404 -8.44 -7.63 -10.43
N ALA A 405 -9.47 -7.10 -9.77
CA ALA A 405 -9.84 -5.68 -9.83
C ALA A 405 -9.94 -5.09 -8.43
N ILE A 406 -9.31 -3.94 -8.23
CA ILE A 406 -9.19 -3.28 -6.93
C ILE A 406 -9.45 -1.78 -7.02
N THR A 407 -9.86 -1.17 -5.92
CA THR A 407 -9.98 0.29 -5.89
C THR A 407 -8.61 0.96 -5.87
N CYS A 408 -8.53 2.16 -6.43
CA CYS A 408 -7.28 2.91 -6.47
C CYS A 408 -6.66 3.15 -5.07
N HIS A 409 -7.47 3.35 -4.02
CA HIS A 409 -6.97 3.44 -2.65
C HIS A 409 -6.26 2.14 -2.20
N LYS A 410 -6.82 0.98 -2.55
CA LYS A 410 -6.20 -0.31 -2.23
C LYS A 410 -4.98 -0.63 -3.08
N SER A 411 -4.80 0.03 -4.22
CA SER A 411 -3.61 -0.11 -5.06
C SER A 411 -2.41 0.70 -4.57
N GLN A 412 -2.60 1.62 -3.62
CA GLN A 412 -1.51 2.41 -3.06
C GLN A 412 -0.45 1.52 -2.40
N GLY A 413 0.82 1.88 -2.57
CA GLY A 413 1.96 1.08 -2.13
C GLY A 413 2.25 -0.16 -2.98
N GLY A 414 1.34 -0.54 -3.92
CA GLY A 414 1.53 -1.62 -4.88
C GLY A 414 2.03 -1.12 -6.23
N GLN A 415 2.61 -2.04 -7.01
CA GLN A 415 2.97 -1.84 -8.41
C GLN A 415 2.77 -3.16 -9.16
N TRP A 416 2.30 -3.06 -10.39
CA TRP A 416 2.06 -4.19 -11.29
C TRP A 416 2.73 -3.94 -12.64
N ASP A 417 3.04 -4.99 -13.35
CA ASP A 417 3.60 -4.86 -14.69
C ASP A 417 2.57 -4.26 -15.64
N VAL A 418 1.32 -4.70 -15.54
CA VAL A 418 0.21 -4.22 -16.37
C VAL A 418 -0.93 -3.70 -15.50
N ILE A 419 -1.43 -2.52 -15.84
CA ILE A 419 -2.59 -1.90 -15.20
C ILE A 419 -3.64 -1.54 -16.25
N PHE A 420 -4.86 -1.97 -15.99
CA PHE A 420 -6.05 -1.48 -16.67
C PHE A 420 -6.71 -0.40 -15.80
N ILE A 421 -7.01 0.76 -16.37
CA ILE A 421 -7.68 1.85 -15.65
C ILE A 421 -9.06 2.05 -16.27
N GLU A 422 -10.11 1.79 -15.49
CA GLU A 422 -11.46 2.09 -15.91
C GLU A 422 -11.82 3.54 -15.59
N LYS A 423 -12.29 4.28 -16.60
CA LYS A 423 -12.84 5.61 -16.35
C LYS A 423 -14.03 5.51 -15.40
N PRO A 424 -14.03 6.23 -14.27
CA PRO A 424 -15.19 6.22 -13.38
C PRO A 424 -16.40 6.86 -14.06
N TYR A 425 -17.60 6.37 -13.74
CA TYR A 425 -18.80 7.09 -14.09
C TYR A 425 -18.80 8.44 -13.36
N LEU A 426 -18.92 9.50 -14.14
CA LEU A 426 -19.05 10.87 -13.66
C LEU A 426 -20.42 11.39 -14.14
N PRO A 427 -21.25 11.99 -13.27
CA PRO A 427 -22.46 12.70 -13.70
C PRO A 427 -22.14 13.78 -14.75
N GLU A 428 -23.09 14.15 -15.60
CA GLU A 428 -22.87 15.13 -16.68
C GLU A 428 -22.46 16.52 -16.15
N ASP A 429 -22.92 16.88 -14.93
CA ASP A 429 -22.62 18.13 -14.24
C ASP A 429 -21.36 18.06 -13.36
N TYR A 430 -20.66 16.91 -13.36
CA TYR A 430 -19.45 16.73 -12.54
C TYR A 430 -18.30 17.58 -13.09
N VAL A 431 -17.85 18.52 -12.26
CA VAL A 431 -16.64 19.28 -12.55
C VAL A 431 -15.43 18.47 -12.09
N ILE A 432 -14.52 18.18 -13.03
CA ILE A 432 -13.27 17.46 -12.72
C ILE A 432 -12.47 18.30 -11.72
N ASP A 433 -12.24 17.71 -10.57
CA ASP A 433 -11.59 18.32 -9.43
C ASP A 433 -10.17 17.74 -9.16
N GLU A 434 -9.51 18.29 -8.17
CA GLU A 434 -8.20 17.82 -7.70
C GLU A 434 -8.24 16.35 -7.28
N SER A 435 -9.32 15.89 -6.66
CA SER A 435 -9.49 14.51 -6.21
C SER A 435 -9.50 13.52 -7.37
N TYR A 436 -10.14 13.88 -8.49
CA TYR A 436 -10.12 13.09 -9.70
C TYR A 436 -8.71 12.99 -10.30
N TYR A 437 -7.97 14.10 -10.38
CA TYR A 437 -6.61 14.10 -10.88
C TYR A 437 -5.63 13.32 -9.99
N ARG A 438 -5.77 13.40 -8.67
CA ARG A 438 -5.00 12.58 -7.72
C ARG A 438 -5.31 11.09 -7.89
N TRP A 439 -6.59 10.75 -8.07
CA TRP A 439 -7.02 9.39 -8.33
C TRP A 439 -6.38 8.84 -9.61
N LEU A 440 -6.48 9.58 -10.70
CA LEU A 440 -5.94 9.19 -12.00
C LEU A 440 -4.41 9.08 -11.98
N TYR A 441 -3.74 10.03 -11.32
CA TYR A 441 -2.29 10.00 -11.13
C TYR A 441 -1.85 8.78 -10.32
N THR A 442 -2.55 8.49 -9.25
CA THR A 442 -2.26 7.32 -8.39
C THR A 442 -2.43 6.03 -9.20
N ALA A 443 -3.54 5.87 -9.93
CA ALA A 443 -3.79 4.72 -10.77
C ALA A 443 -2.69 4.53 -11.84
N LEU A 444 -2.39 5.59 -12.59
CA LEU A 444 -1.41 5.57 -13.68
C LEU A 444 -0.01 5.19 -13.19
N THR A 445 0.38 5.66 -12.02
CA THR A 445 1.71 5.41 -11.44
C THR A 445 1.87 4.03 -10.80
N ARG A 446 0.83 3.20 -10.81
CA ARG A 446 0.91 1.80 -10.36
C ARG A 446 1.54 0.90 -11.41
N ALA A 447 1.51 1.28 -12.68
CA ALA A 447 2.07 0.49 -13.78
C ALA A 447 3.59 0.59 -13.85
N LYS A 448 4.23 -0.57 -14.09
CA LYS A 448 5.67 -0.66 -14.38
C LYS A 448 5.94 -0.63 -15.89
N GLN A 449 5.13 -1.35 -16.70
CA GLN A 449 5.38 -1.59 -18.12
C GLN A 449 4.25 -1.13 -19.03
N GLN A 450 2.98 -1.44 -18.73
CA GLN A 450 1.85 -1.19 -19.61
C GLN A 450 0.64 -0.61 -18.87
N VAL A 451 -0.05 0.34 -19.50
CA VAL A 451 -1.34 0.86 -19.08
C VAL A 451 -2.35 0.72 -20.21
N TYR A 452 -3.49 0.15 -19.87
CA TYR A 452 -4.67 0.13 -20.72
C TYR A 452 -5.76 1.04 -20.14
N LEU A 453 -6.36 1.88 -20.99
CA LEU A 453 -7.38 2.84 -20.62
C LEU A 453 -8.74 2.36 -21.14
N ILE A 454 -9.70 2.08 -20.25
CA ILE A 454 -11.03 1.54 -20.55
C ILE A 454 -12.09 2.61 -20.32
N GLY A 455 -12.97 2.83 -21.30
CA GLY A 455 -14.13 3.72 -21.18
C GLY A 455 -13.81 5.21 -21.25
N PHE A 456 -12.60 5.58 -21.64
CA PHE A 456 -12.24 6.99 -21.88
C PHE A 456 -12.71 7.43 -23.26
N PRO A 457 -13.56 8.50 -23.41
CA PRO A 457 -14.01 9.01 -24.69
C PRO A 457 -12.89 9.72 -25.47
N ASP A 458 -13.11 9.97 -26.77
CA ASP A 458 -12.14 10.66 -27.65
C ASP A 458 -11.70 12.01 -27.09
N THR A 459 -12.58 12.70 -26.40
CA THR A 459 -12.30 14.01 -25.78
C THR A 459 -11.21 13.98 -24.70
N ASP A 460 -10.89 12.83 -24.16
CA ASP A 460 -9.84 12.68 -23.13
C ASP A 460 -8.43 12.50 -23.75
N PHE A 461 -8.29 12.54 -25.07
CA PHE A 461 -7.02 12.30 -25.79
C PHE A 461 -6.58 13.50 -26.64
N ASN A 462 -5.25 13.59 -26.88
CA ASN A 462 -4.61 14.56 -27.80
C ASN A 462 -4.43 13.98 -29.19
#